data_7f2abc555cfbd9eafa8ba390617ebe80
#
_entry.id   7f2abc555cfbd9eafa8ba390617ebe80
#
_cell.length_a   1.000
_cell.length_b   1.000
_cell.length_c   1.000
_cell.angle_alpha   90.00
_cell.angle_beta   90.00
_cell.angle_gamma   90.00
#
_symmetry.space_group_name_H-M   'P 1'
#
loop_
_entity.id
_entity.type
_entity.pdbx_description
1 polymer ?
#
loop_
_entity_poly.entity_id
_entity_poly.type
_entity_poly.pdbx_seq_one_letter_code
_entity_poly.pdbx_strand_id
1 'polypeptide(L)'
;MIEKETQKSTGSKYPSILNSATFQQLLRLSSKEVIHQVYKDFEIECDAILQQIDASMEKMPNEEFLRRIHTIKGNSGTLGAEKIYEAAKNSETLGKDQKNIEFPNSLAYLKAVILEFQEYLQKDSIVYGA
;
A
#
# COMPACT_ATOMS: atom_id res chain seq x y z
N MET A 1 -21.90 16.60 -4.30
CA MET A 1 -21.55 16.04 -4.46
C MET A 1 -21.13 15.46 -4.41
N ILE A 2 -21.21 15.42 -4.20
CA ILE A 2 -20.75 14.69 -4.26
C ILE A 2 -20.45 13.91 -4.25
N GLU A 3 -20.51 13.91 -4.12
CA GLU A 3 -20.12 13.06 -4.19
C GLU A 3 -19.61 12.44 -3.94
N LYS A 4 -19.88 12.73 -3.47
CA LYS A 4 -19.33 12.16 -3.19
C LYS A 4 -18.93 11.37 -2.97
N GLU A 5 -19.26 11.35 -2.74
CA GLU A 5 -18.91 10.61 -2.53
C GLU A 5 -18.32 9.87 -2.51
N THR A 6 -18.54 10.07 -2.40
CA THR A 6 -17.91 9.36 -2.39
C THR A 6 -17.29 8.70 -2.36
N GLN A 7 -17.33 8.53 -2.17
CA GLN A 7 -16.62 7.97 -2.10
C GLN A 7 -15.96 7.25 -1.92
N LYS A 8 -15.82 6.91 -1.79
CA LYS A 8 -15.27 6.17 -1.46
C LYS A 8 -14.39 5.35 -1.75
N SER A 9 -13.96 5.39 -2.12
CA SER A 9 -12.88 4.83 -1.43
C SER A 9 -12.19 3.66 -2.12
N THR A 10 -11.99 2.47 -1.51
CA THR A 10 -11.32 1.35 -2.16
C THR A 10 -11.97 1.06 -3.51
N GLY A 11 -11.16 0.75 -4.51
CA GLY A 11 -11.68 0.58 -5.85
C GLY A 11 -11.90 1.89 -6.57
N SER A 12 -11.45 2.98 -5.98
CA SER A 12 -11.53 4.28 -6.61
C SER A 12 -10.83 4.28 -7.96
N LYS A 13 -11.40 4.98 -8.93
CA LYS A 13 -10.79 5.14 -10.23
C LYS A 13 -9.46 5.90 -10.13
N TYR A 14 -9.35 6.76 -9.16
CA TYR A 14 -8.15 7.59 -8.95
C TYR A 14 -7.67 7.41 -7.52
N PRO A 15 -6.97 6.29 -7.26
CA PRO A 15 -6.50 6.03 -5.89
C PRO A 15 -5.51 7.09 -5.43
N SER A 16 -5.58 7.45 -4.17
CA SER A 16 -4.69 8.45 -3.58
C SER A 16 -3.47 7.78 -2.95
N ILE A 17 -2.40 8.57 -2.77
CA ILE A 17 -1.23 8.12 -2.02
C ILE A 17 -1.66 7.80 -0.59
N LEU A 18 -2.39 8.72 0.03
CA LEU A 18 -2.97 8.53 1.35
C LEU A 18 -4.34 9.19 1.37
N ASN A 19 -5.36 8.40 1.73
CA ASN A 19 -6.72 8.91 1.87
C ASN A 19 -6.81 9.70 3.18
N SER A 20 -6.99 11.02 3.07
CA SER A 20 -6.99 11.88 4.26
C SER A 20 -8.18 11.63 5.14
N ALA A 21 -9.34 11.28 4.59
CA ALA A 21 -10.51 10.96 5.41
C ALA A 21 -10.26 9.73 6.26
N THR A 22 -9.62 8.71 5.68
CA THR A 22 -9.25 7.51 6.43
C THR A 22 -8.29 7.87 7.56
N PHE A 23 -7.27 8.66 7.26
CA PHE A 23 -6.30 9.07 8.28
C PHE A 23 -6.99 9.84 9.42
N GLN A 24 -7.86 10.78 9.07
CA GLN A 24 -8.56 11.56 10.08
C GLN A 24 -9.45 10.69 10.96
N GLN A 25 -10.13 9.70 10.37
CA GLN A 25 -10.95 8.79 11.14
C GLN A 25 -10.12 7.95 12.09
N LEU A 26 -8.99 7.43 11.63
CA LEU A 26 -8.09 6.65 12.48
C LEU A 26 -7.60 7.51 13.64
N LEU A 27 -7.26 8.76 13.37
CA LEU A 27 -6.79 9.68 14.40
C LEU A 27 -7.87 9.93 15.45
N ARG A 28 -9.13 10.01 15.03
CA ARG A 28 -10.22 10.20 15.99
C ARG A 28 -10.47 8.98 16.86
N LEU A 29 -10.15 7.79 16.34
CA LEU A 29 -10.40 6.54 17.07
C LEU A 29 -9.24 6.13 17.94
N SER A 30 -8.14 6.86 17.91
CA SER A 30 -6.94 6.48 18.65
C SER A 30 -6.20 7.74 19.04
N SER A 31 -4.90 7.63 19.30
CA SER A 31 -4.07 8.77 19.65
C SER A 31 -3.06 9.04 18.55
N LYS A 32 -2.52 10.26 18.55
CA LYS A 32 -1.49 10.64 17.59
C LYS A 32 -0.28 9.71 17.69
N GLU A 33 0.11 9.38 18.93
CA GLU A 33 1.27 8.50 19.14
C GLU A 33 1.03 7.10 18.57
N VAL A 34 -0.16 6.54 18.81
CA VAL A 34 -0.49 5.22 18.29
C VAL A 34 -0.53 5.25 16.75
N ILE A 35 -1.12 6.28 16.18
CA ILE A 35 -1.20 6.40 14.73
C ILE A 35 0.19 6.51 14.10
N HIS A 36 1.07 7.31 14.70
CA HIS A 36 2.45 7.41 14.20
C HIS A 36 3.12 6.05 14.21
N GLN A 37 2.94 5.28 15.29
CA GLN A 37 3.57 3.97 15.39
C GLN A 37 3.00 3.00 14.36
N VAL A 38 1.70 3.03 14.13
CA VAL A 38 1.06 2.15 13.16
C VAL A 38 1.61 2.42 11.75
N TYR A 39 1.75 3.69 11.37
CA TYR A 39 2.30 4.00 10.06
C TYR A 39 3.78 3.65 9.95
N LYS A 40 4.55 3.81 11.03
CA LYS A 40 5.94 3.38 11.02
C LYS A 40 6.06 1.87 10.88
N ASP A 41 5.21 1.12 11.56
CA ASP A 41 5.20 -0.34 11.41
C ASP A 41 4.86 -0.74 9.99
N PHE A 42 3.93 -0.01 9.35
CA PHE A 42 3.59 -0.28 7.96
C PHE A 42 4.78 0.02 7.04
N GLU A 43 5.54 1.09 7.31
CA GLU A 43 6.74 1.37 6.53
C GLU A 43 7.77 0.25 6.63
N ILE A 44 7.90 -0.35 7.80
CA ILE A 44 8.81 -1.50 7.98
C ILE A 44 8.35 -2.66 7.11
N GLU A 45 7.04 -2.92 7.04
CA GLU A 45 6.51 -3.93 6.14
C GLU A 45 6.81 -3.59 4.68
N CYS A 46 6.67 -2.33 4.32
CA CYS A 46 6.98 -1.87 2.97
C CYS A 46 8.43 -2.13 2.63
N ASP A 47 9.35 -1.83 3.56
CA ASP A 47 10.77 -2.08 3.33
C ASP A 47 11.05 -3.56 3.10
N ALA A 48 10.40 -4.44 3.85
CA ALA A 48 10.59 -5.87 3.68
C ALA A 48 10.11 -6.34 2.31
N ILE A 49 8.99 -5.81 1.85
CA ILE A 49 8.47 -6.13 0.51
C ILE A 49 9.43 -5.61 -0.57
N LEU A 50 9.95 -4.40 -0.40
CA LEU A 50 10.89 -3.84 -1.38
C LEU A 50 12.13 -4.72 -1.52
N GLN A 51 12.66 -5.18 -0.40
CA GLN A 51 13.82 -6.06 -0.43
C GLN A 51 13.49 -7.37 -1.15
N GLN A 52 12.33 -7.92 -0.93
CA GLN A 52 11.93 -9.17 -1.55
C GLN A 52 11.67 -8.99 -3.04
N ILE A 53 11.10 -7.85 -3.44
CA ILE A 53 10.92 -7.54 -4.85
C ILE A 53 12.27 -7.49 -5.55
N ASP A 54 13.23 -6.78 -4.96
CA ASP A 54 14.56 -6.66 -5.56
C ASP A 54 15.26 -8.01 -5.71
N ALA A 55 15.04 -8.91 -4.75
CA ALA A 55 15.68 -10.22 -4.77
C ALA A 55 14.98 -11.19 -5.72
N SER A 56 13.73 -10.96 -6.08
CA SER A 56 12.89 -11.95 -6.76
C SER A 56 12.31 -11.50 -8.08
N MET A 57 12.75 -10.37 -8.63
CA MET A 57 12.08 -9.73 -9.77
C MET A 57 11.91 -10.63 -10.99
N GLU A 58 12.80 -11.57 -11.18
CA GLU A 58 12.75 -12.40 -12.37
C GLU A 58 12.12 -13.77 -12.12
N LYS A 59 11.58 -13.98 -10.93
CA LYS A 59 11.04 -15.28 -10.55
C LYS A 59 9.58 -15.18 -10.20
N MET A 60 8.87 -16.26 -10.43
CA MET A 60 7.51 -16.36 -9.93
C MET A 60 7.55 -16.44 -8.42
N PRO A 61 6.51 -15.90 -7.76
CA PRO A 61 6.51 -15.85 -6.30
C PRO A 61 6.36 -17.22 -5.69
N ASN A 62 7.01 -17.43 -4.56
CA ASN A 62 6.69 -18.55 -3.72
C ASN A 62 5.50 -18.17 -2.81
N GLU A 63 5.05 -19.13 -2.04
CA GLU A 63 3.89 -18.95 -1.19
C GLU A 63 4.10 -17.84 -0.15
N GLU A 64 5.30 -17.77 0.39
CA GLU A 64 5.62 -16.75 1.40
C GLU A 64 5.55 -15.35 0.80
N PHE A 65 6.07 -15.16 -0.42
CA PHE A 65 6.03 -13.86 -1.08
C PHE A 65 4.58 -13.42 -1.33
N LEU A 66 3.76 -14.33 -1.83
CA LEU A 66 2.35 -14.03 -2.04
C LEU A 66 1.64 -13.68 -0.74
N ARG A 67 2.00 -14.33 0.35
CA ARG A 67 1.42 -14.02 1.65
C ARG A 67 1.80 -12.61 2.10
N ARG A 68 3.04 -12.20 1.86
CA ARG A 68 3.48 -10.84 2.19
C ARG A 68 2.74 -9.79 1.36
N ILE A 69 2.54 -10.08 0.07
CA ILE A 69 1.77 -9.18 -0.78
C ILE A 69 0.33 -9.08 -0.28
N HIS A 70 -0.26 -10.20 0.11
CA HIS A 70 -1.61 -10.19 0.66
C HIS A 70 -1.68 -9.36 1.94
N THR A 71 -0.70 -9.50 2.81
CA THR A 71 -0.65 -8.75 4.07
C THR A 71 -0.56 -7.24 3.81
N ILE A 72 0.34 -6.83 2.91
CA ILE A 72 0.49 -5.41 2.64
C ILE A 72 -0.76 -4.85 1.95
N LYS A 73 -1.44 -5.68 1.14
CA LYS A 73 -2.71 -5.26 0.56
C LYS A 73 -3.71 -4.93 1.66
N GLY A 74 -3.88 -5.85 2.62
CA GLY A 74 -4.84 -5.63 3.70
C GLY A 74 -4.50 -4.41 4.54
N ASN A 75 -3.25 -4.27 4.93
CA ASN A 75 -2.84 -3.15 5.78
C ASN A 75 -2.93 -1.82 5.05
N SER A 76 -2.56 -1.79 3.77
CA SER A 76 -2.66 -0.54 3.00
C SER A 76 -4.12 -0.11 2.85
N GLY A 77 -5.04 -1.06 2.68
CA GLY A 77 -6.46 -0.73 2.62
C GLY A 77 -6.95 -0.12 3.92
N THR A 78 -6.57 -0.70 5.04
CA THR A 78 -6.94 -0.19 6.36
C THR A 78 -6.41 1.21 6.61
N LEU A 79 -5.19 1.49 6.17
CA LEU A 79 -4.52 2.74 6.46
C LEU A 79 -4.76 3.83 5.41
N GLY A 80 -5.50 3.52 4.36
CA GLY A 80 -5.81 4.52 3.34
C GLY A 80 -4.71 4.73 2.31
N ALA A 81 -3.72 3.84 2.24
CA ALA A 81 -2.69 3.90 1.21
C ALA A 81 -3.23 3.24 -0.06
N GLU A 82 -4.10 3.97 -0.77
CA GLU A 82 -4.93 3.40 -1.82
C GLU A 82 -4.12 2.94 -3.03
N LYS A 83 -3.09 3.68 -3.41
CA LYS A 83 -2.26 3.27 -4.53
C LYS A 83 -1.55 1.96 -4.24
N ILE A 84 -1.04 1.79 -3.01
CA ILE A 84 -0.40 0.55 -2.63
C ILE A 84 -1.42 -0.58 -2.63
N TYR A 85 -2.62 -0.32 -2.09
CA TYR A 85 -3.68 -1.32 -2.07
C TYR A 85 -3.98 -1.85 -3.47
N GLU A 86 -4.20 -0.94 -4.43
CA GLU A 86 -4.55 -1.37 -5.79
C GLU A 86 -3.38 -2.10 -6.45
N ALA A 87 -2.17 -1.62 -6.26
CA ALA A 87 -0.98 -2.27 -6.85
C ALA A 87 -0.77 -3.66 -6.27
N ALA A 88 -0.89 -3.81 -4.94
CA ALA A 88 -0.72 -5.10 -4.29
C ALA A 88 -1.81 -6.08 -4.69
N LYS A 89 -3.05 -5.59 -4.81
CA LYS A 89 -4.17 -6.41 -5.25
C LYS A 89 -3.90 -6.98 -6.64
N ASN A 90 -3.42 -6.14 -7.54
CA ASN A 90 -3.10 -6.57 -8.90
C ASN A 90 -1.96 -7.59 -8.90
N SER A 91 -0.90 -7.33 -8.16
CA SER A 91 0.24 -8.25 -8.09
C SER A 91 -0.18 -9.60 -7.51
N GLU A 92 -1.01 -9.58 -6.46
CA GLU A 92 -1.48 -10.82 -5.85
C GLU A 92 -2.26 -11.66 -6.86
N THR A 93 -3.17 -11.02 -7.59
CA THR A 93 -3.96 -11.72 -8.60
C THR A 93 -3.09 -12.34 -9.67
N LEU A 94 -2.15 -11.55 -10.22
CA LEU A 94 -1.28 -12.04 -11.27
C LEU A 94 -0.37 -13.16 -10.79
N GLY A 95 0.12 -13.07 -9.56
CA GLY A 95 0.97 -14.12 -9.00
C GLY A 95 0.21 -15.41 -8.79
N LYS A 96 -1.02 -15.33 -8.27
CA LYS A 96 -1.85 -16.52 -8.08
C LYS A 96 -2.22 -17.18 -9.41
N ASP A 97 -2.43 -16.38 -10.44
CA ASP A 97 -2.76 -16.87 -11.77
C ASP A 97 -1.52 -17.28 -12.56
N GLN A 98 -0.34 -17.17 -11.96
CA GLN A 98 0.93 -17.57 -12.56
C GLN A 98 1.19 -16.89 -13.90
N LYS A 99 0.92 -15.59 -13.95
CA LYS A 99 1.16 -14.78 -15.16
C LYS A 99 2.64 -14.40 -15.22
N ASN A 100 3.42 -15.22 -15.90
CA ASN A 100 4.89 -15.15 -15.88
C ASN A 100 5.47 -13.85 -16.39
N ILE A 101 4.76 -13.15 -17.26
CA ILE A 101 5.24 -11.88 -17.81
C ILE A 101 4.67 -10.71 -17.03
N GLU A 102 3.37 -10.75 -16.79
CA GLU A 102 2.67 -9.64 -16.15
C GLU A 102 3.04 -9.47 -14.67
N PHE A 103 3.29 -10.58 -13.96
CA PHE A 103 3.58 -10.50 -12.54
C PHE A 103 4.85 -9.68 -12.25
N PRO A 104 6.00 -9.97 -12.90
CA PRO A 104 7.19 -9.14 -12.64
C PRO A 104 6.98 -7.67 -12.96
N ASN A 105 6.24 -7.37 -14.03
CA ASN A 105 5.93 -5.98 -14.38
C ASN A 105 5.10 -5.31 -13.31
N SER A 106 4.15 -6.04 -12.72
CA SER A 106 3.32 -5.49 -11.65
C SER A 106 4.13 -5.20 -10.40
N LEU A 107 5.20 -5.96 -10.15
CA LEU A 107 6.08 -5.71 -9.00
C LEU A 107 6.84 -4.39 -9.16
N ALA A 108 7.23 -4.06 -10.38
CA ALA A 108 7.91 -2.79 -10.62
C ALA A 108 6.98 -1.62 -10.27
N TYR A 109 5.70 -1.73 -10.63
CA TYR A 109 4.74 -0.70 -10.27
C TYR A 109 4.48 -0.66 -8.76
N LEU A 110 4.35 -1.83 -8.13
CA LEU A 110 4.17 -1.89 -6.69
C LEU A 110 5.34 -1.22 -5.97
N LYS A 111 6.56 -1.48 -6.42
CA LYS A 111 7.75 -0.83 -5.86
C LYS A 111 7.65 0.69 -6.00
N ALA A 112 7.25 1.17 -7.17
CA ALA A 112 7.18 2.61 -7.42
C ALA A 112 6.18 3.29 -6.49
N VAL A 113 4.99 2.69 -6.29
CA VAL A 113 3.99 3.33 -5.44
C VAL A 113 4.35 3.24 -3.97
N ILE A 114 5.07 2.20 -3.55
CA ILE A 114 5.58 2.13 -2.17
C ILE A 114 6.58 3.25 -1.93
N LEU A 115 7.53 3.43 -2.84
CA LEU A 115 8.53 4.50 -2.70
C LEU A 115 7.87 5.87 -2.68
N GLU A 116 6.86 6.08 -3.53
CA GLU A 116 6.11 7.33 -3.54
C GLU A 116 5.42 7.58 -2.19
N PHE A 117 4.83 6.54 -1.62
CA PHE A 117 4.16 6.65 -0.32
C PHE A 117 5.16 7.02 0.78
N GLN A 118 6.32 6.35 0.80
CA GLN A 118 7.33 6.63 1.82
C GLN A 118 7.87 8.05 1.68
N GLU A 119 8.08 8.50 0.46
CA GLU A 119 8.53 9.88 0.23
C GLU A 119 7.47 10.88 0.70
N TYR A 120 6.21 10.60 0.40
CA TYR A 120 5.11 11.45 0.85
C TYR A 120 5.08 11.56 2.37
N LEU A 121 5.26 10.46 3.08
CA LEU A 121 5.26 10.48 4.53
C LEU A 121 6.41 11.30 5.10
N GLN A 122 7.55 11.31 4.41
CA GLN A 122 8.72 12.04 4.88
C GLN A 122 8.63 13.54 4.61
N LYS A 123 7.99 13.94 3.52
CA LYS A 123 8.03 15.34 3.08
C LYS A 123 6.76 16.13 3.39
N ASP A 124 5.62 15.59 3.01
CA ASP A 124 4.37 16.36 3.00
C ASP A 124 3.30 15.75 3.89
N SER A 125 3.69 14.80 4.71
CA SER A 125 2.72 14.01 5.43
C SER A 125 2.00 14.77 6.53
N ILE A 126 0.70 14.61 6.57
CA ILE A 126 -0.08 15.02 7.73
C ILE A 126 0.09 14.01 8.86
N VAL A 127 0.66 12.85 8.57
CA VAL A 127 0.86 11.79 9.57
C VAL A 127 1.97 12.17 10.54
N TYR A 128 3.19 12.38 10.02
CA TYR A 128 4.33 12.65 10.88
C TYR A 128 4.50 14.14 11.16
N GLY A 129 3.97 14.98 10.30
CA GLY A 129 4.02 16.41 10.48
C GLY A 129 2.97 16.95 11.44
N ALA A 130 1.98 16.14 11.75
CA ALA A 130 0.94 16.53 12.68
C ALA A 130 1.39 16.30 14.12
#